data_ada8172e8ab95639a34e9c12dc39df48
#
_entry.id   ada8172e8ab95639a34e9c12dc39df48
#
_cell.length_a   1.000
_cell.length_b   1.000
_cell.length_c   1.000
_cell.angle_alpha   90.00
_cell.angle_beta   90.00
_cell.angle_gamma   90.00
#
_symmetry.space_group_name_H-M   'P 1'
#
loop_
_entity.id
_entity.type
_entity.pdbx_description
1 polymer ?
#
loop_
_entity_poly.entity_id
_entity_poly.type
_entity_poly.pdbx_seq_one_letter_code
_entity_poly.pdbx_strand_id
1 'polypeptide(L)'
;RIIQQLIDNIPEGDFQAKTKAVLKLPKGEFYTRVETARGELGVYIVSEGGTTPYRIKFRSPGFSNLSALDHMARGSKLGDLVAMMGTLDLVIPDIDR
;
A
#
# COMPACT_ATOMS: atom_id res chain seq x y z
N ARG A 1 -10.59 15.07 17.70
CA ARG A 1 -9.87 16.35 17.59
C ARG A 1 -9.36 16.60 16.17
N ILE A 2 -8.59 15.65 15.56
CA ILE A 2 -8.11 15.79 14.17
C ILE A 2 -9.28 15.82 13.17
N ILE A 3 -10.24 14.90 13.32
CA ILE A 3 -11.43 14.85 12.45
C ILE A 3 -12.22 16.17 12.54
N GLN A 4 -12.40 16.73 13.73
CA GLN A 4 -13.08 18.00 13.92
C GLN A 4 -12.34 19.13 13.19
N GLN A 5 -11.02 19.20 13.32
CA GLN A 5 -10.20 20.20 12.61
C GLN A 5 -10.29 20.06 11.09
N LEU A 6 -10.37 18.82 10.58
CA LEU A 6 -10.53 18.58 9.13
C LEU A 6 -11.92 19.04 8.65
N ILE A 7 -12.98 18.76 9.41
CA ILE A 7 -14.33 19.18 9.07
C ILE A 7 -14.44 20.70 9.08
N ASP A 8 -13.91 21.35 10.10
CA ASP A 8 -13.96 22.82 10.26
C ASP A 8 -13.14 23.57 9.17
N ASN A 9 -12.16 22.90 8.58
CA ASN A 9 -11.27 23.46 7.56
C ASN A 9 -11.47 22.89 6.15
N ILE A 10 -12.59 22.20 5.87
CA ILE A 10 -12.90 21.74 4.52
C ILE A 10 -13.11 22.97 3.62
N PRO A 11 -12.31 23.16 2.57
CA PRO A 11 -12.52 24.27 1.64
C PRO A 11 -13.80 24.07 0.83
N GLU A 12 -14.52 25.16 0.60
CA GLU A 12 -15.63 25.14 -0.36
C GLU A 12 -15.09 24.99 -1.78
N GLY A 13 -15.77 24.22 -2.62
CA GLY A 13 -15.41 24.03 -4.01
C GLY A 13 -15.64 22.61 -4.52
N ASP A 14 -15.08 22.32 -5.69
CA ASP A 14 -15.18 21.02 -6.31
C ASP A 14 -14.45 19.96 -5.45
N PHE A 15 -15.11 18.82 -5.18
CA PHE A 15 -14.54 17.70 -4.43
C PHE A 15 -13.49 16.91 -5.23
N GLN A 16 -13.35 17.20 -6.51
CA GLN A 16 -12.41 16.51 -7.40
C GLN A 16 -11.72 17.51 -8.34
N ALA A 17 -10.40 17.40 -8.44
CA ALA A 17 -9.62 18.15 -9.40
C ALA A 17 -9.99 17.77 -10.84
N LYS A 18 -10.00 18.75 -11.75
CA LYS A 18 -10.20 18.50 -13.19
C LYS A 18 -8.99 17.75 -13.74
N THR A 19 -9.18 16.48 -14.04
CA THR A 19 -8.15 15.64 -14.65
C THR A 19 -8.48 15.35 -16.11
N LYS A 20 -7.45 15.08 -16.92
CA LYS A 20 -7.65 14.65 -18.29
C LYS A 20 -8.32 13.26 -18.30
N ALA A 21 -9.29 13.05 -19.17
CA ALA A 21 -9.97 11.76 -19.31
C ALA A 21 -9.01 10.61 -19.70
N VAL A 22 -7.91 10.94 -20.39
CA VAL A 22 -6.87 10.00 -20.77
C VAL A 22 -5.54 10.50 -20.21
N LEU A 23 -4.96 9.74 -19.30
CA LEU A 23 -3.64 9.97 -18.77
C LEU A 23 -2.62 9.18 -19.61
N LYS A 24 -1.70 9.88 -20.27
CA LYS A 24 -0.55 9.25 -20.92
C LYS A 24 0.63 9.27 -19.97
N LEU A 25 1.17 8.10 -19.72
CA LEU A 25 2.38 7.96 -18.90
C LEU A 25 3.61 8.29 -19.77
N PRO A 26 4.55 9.11 -19.29
CA PRO A 26 5.81 9.33 -20.01
C PRO A 26 6.59 8.01 -20.10
N LYS A 27 7.39 7.87 -21.14
CA LYS A 27 8.28 6.70 -21.29
C LYS A 27 9.37 6.77 -20.21
N GLY A 28 9.57 5.69 -19.50
CA GLY A 28 10.60 5.57 -18.48
C GLY A 28 10.23 4.61 -17.36
N GLU A 29 11.09 4.56 -16.37
CA GLU A 29 10.93 3.78 -15.15
C GLU A 29 10.84 4.72 -13.97
N PHE A 30 9.98 4.39 -13.03
CA PHE A 30 9.78 5.18 -11.83
C PHE A 30 9.54 4.27 -10.63
N TYR A 31 10.21 4.58 -9.53
CA TYR A 31 9.98 3.95 -8.25
C TYR A 31 9.68 5.01 -7.19
N THR A 32 8.60 4.80 -6.46
CA THR A 32 8.26 5.62 -5.30
C THR A 32 7.88 4.77 -4.12
N ARG A 33 7.99 5.32 -2.95
CA ARG A 33 7.59 4.68 -1.70
C ARG A 33 6.92 5.69 -0.79
N VAL A 34 5.95 5.20 -0.04
CA VAL A 34 5.22 5.98 0.94
C VAL A 34 5.05 5.16 2.21
N GLU A 35 4.97 5.83 3.34
CA GLU A 35 4.62 5.18 4.59
C GLU A 35 3.11 4.93 4.64
N THR A 36 2.73 3.72 5.04
CA THR A 36 1.35 3.33 5.29
C THR A 36 1.20 2.83 6.72
N ALA A 37 -0.04 2.56 7.15
CA ALA A 37 -0.31 2.10 8.51
C ALA A 37 0.46 0.83 8.92
N ARG A 38 0.87 -0.01 7.96
CA ARG A 38 1.57 -1.29 8.19
C ARG A 38 3.07 -1.23 7.85
N GLY A 39 3.55 -0.11 7.33
CA GLY A 39 4.94 0.07 6.93
C GLY A 39 5.08 0.66 5.54
N GLU A 40 6.23 0.45 4.90
CA GLU A 40 6.54 1.03 3.61
C GLU A 40 5.84 0.30 2.45
N LEU A 41 5.01 1.03 1.71
CA LEU A 41 4.46 0.62 0.42
C LEU A 41 5.34 1.19 -0.70
N GLY A 42 5.89 0.32 -1.54
CA GLY A 42 6.64 0.70 -2.73
C GLY A 42 5.85 0.42 -4.01
N VAL A 43 5.95 1.33 -4.98
CA VAL A 43 5.35 1.14 -6.31
C VAL A 43 6.42 1.37 -7.37
N TYR A 44 6.66 0.35 -8.19
CA TYR A 44 7.56 0.41 -9.34
C TYR A 44 6.76 0.32 -10.63
N ILE A 45 6.97 1.27 -11.52
CA ILE A 45 6.24 1.39 -12.79
C ILE A 45 7.24 1.49 -13.93
N VAL A 46 7.01 0.70 -14.97
CA VAL A 46 7.69 0.81 -16.26
C VAL A 46 6.67 1.24 -17.30
N SER A 47 6.94 2.32 -18.03
CA SER A 47 6.07 2.85 -19.07
C SER A 47 6.80 3.00 -20.40
N GLU A 48 6.13 2.62 -21.48
CA GLU A 48 6.60 2.83 -22.88
C GLU A 48 6.01 4.08 -23.53
N GLY A 49 5.28 4.92 -22.76
CA GLY A 49 4.69 6.15 -23.27
C GLY A 49 3.23 6.01 -23.70
N GLY A 50 2.58 4.90 -23.34
CA GLY A 50 1.18 4.60 -23.61
C GLY A 50 0.23 5.08 -22.49
N THR A 51 -1.04 4.71 -22.63
CA THR A 51 -2.07 4.93 -21.59
C THR A 51 -2.07 3.86 -20.51
N THR A 52 -1.45 2.72 -20.81
CA THR A 52 -1.27 1.60 -19.89
C THR A 52 0.23 1.42 -19.61
N PRO A 53 0.63 1.14 -18.38
CA PRO A 53 2.01 0.82 -18.07
C PRO A 53 2.38 -0.56 -18.65
N TYR A 54 3.64 -0.71 -19.06
CA TYR A 54 4.19 -2.00 -19.47
C TYR A 54 4.29 -2.98 -18.29
N ARG A 55 4.67 -2.46 -17.13
CA ARG A 55 4.80 -3.25 -15.90
C ARG A 55 4.53 -2.38 -14.67
N ILE A 56 3.77 -2.95 -13.73
CA ILE A 56 3.65 -2.42 -12.38
C ILE A 56 4.04 -3.51 -11.39
N LYS A 57 4.78 -3.13 -10.35
CA LYS A 57 5.09 -3.98 -9.22
C LYS A 57 4.84 -3.21 -7.93
N PHE A 58 4.08 -3.83 -7.04
CA PHE A 58 3.87 -3.32 -5.69
C PHE A 58 4.78 -4.06 -4.70
N ARG A 59 5.41 -3.32 -3.82
CA ARG A 59 6.08 -3.86 -2.64
C ARG A 59 5.19 -3.59 -1.45
N SER A 60 4.51 -4.64 -0.99
CA SER A 60 3.59 -4.58 0.13
C SER A 60 4.35 -4.69 1.45
N PRO A 61 4.01 -3.88 2.47
CA PRO A 61 4.56 -4.03 3.81
C PRO A 61 4.11 -5.34 4.48
N GLY A 62 2.86 -5.78 4.26
CA GLY A 62 2.33 -7.02 4.80
C GLY A 62 3.12 -8.25 4.36
N PHE A 63 3.52 -8.32 3.08
CA PHE A 63 4.37 -9.39 2.58
C PHE A 63 5.76 -9.42 3.26
N SER A 64 6.34 -8.25 3.49
CA SER A 64 7.63 -8.14 4.20
C SER A 64 7.49 -8.57 5.67
N ASN A 65 6.41 -8.16 6.35
CA ASN A 65 6.15 -8.50 7.75
C ASN A 65 5.86 -10.00 7.93
N LEU A 66 5.22 -10.65 6.94
CA LEU A 66 4.93 -12.08 6.96
C LEU A 66 6.18 -12.93 7.10
N SER A 67 7.32 -12.49 6.61
CA SER A 67 8.59 -13.22 6.74
C SER A 67 9.03 -13.46 8.18
N ALA A 68 8.56 -12.63 9.13
CA ALA A 68 8.84 -12.78 10.54
C ALA A 68 8.01 -13.91 11.20
N LEU A 69 6.89 -14.31 10.60
CA LEU A 69 5.94 -15.26 11.20
C LEU A 69 6.57 -16.63 11.46
N ASP A 70 7.36 -17.15 10.53
CA ASP A 70 8.03 -18.45 10.70
C ASP A 70 8.97 -18.44 11.93
N HIS A 71 9.72 -17.37 12.10
CA HIS A 71 10.61 -17.22 13.25
C HIS A 71 9.84 -17.11 14.57
N MET A 72 8.76 -16.33 14.59
CA MET A 72 7.93 -16.12 15.78
C MET A 72 7.17 -17.39 16.19
N ALA A 73 6.71 -18.17 15.22
CA ALA A 73 5.86 -19.33 15.45
C ALA A 73 6.62 -20.57 15.99
N ARG A 74 7.94 -20.61 15.84
CA ARG A 74 8.75 -21.77 16.27
C ARG A 74 8.72 -21.94 17.78
N GLY A 75 8.28 -23.13 18.21
CA GLY A 75 8.16 -23.46 19.65
C GLY A 75 6.91 -22.92 20.33
N SER A 76 6.03 -22.24 19.61
CA SER A 76 4.76 -21.72 20.11
C SER A 76 3.62 -22.72 19.97
N LYS A 77 2.53 -22.53 20.71
CA LYS A 77 1.32 -23.34 20.58
C LYS A 77 0.51 -22.88 19.36
N LEU A 78 -0.29 -23.78 18.78
CA LEU A 78 -1.14 -23.47 17.64
C LEU A 78 -2.09 -22.28 17.90
N GLY A 79 -2.60 -22.13 19.13
CA GLY A 79 -3.43 -20.99 19.51
C GLY A 79 -2.69 -19.65 19.46
N ASP A 80 -1.39 -19.66 19.76
CA ASP A 80 -0.57 -18.46 19.74
C ASP A 80 -0.33 -17.96 18.31
N LEU A 81 -0.38 -18.85 17.31
CA LEU A 81 -0.23 -18.50 15.90
C LEU A 81 -1.29 -17.47 15.45
N VAL A 82 -2.53 -17.66 15.87
CA VAL A 82 -3.63 -16.71 15.54
C VAL A 82 -3.36 -15.33 16.13
N ALA A 83 -2.89 -15.29 17.39
CA ALA A 83 -2.51 -14.05 18.04
C ALA A 83 -1.33 -13.36 17.33
N MET A 84 -0.32 -14.12 16.90
CA MET A 84 0.83 -13.61 16.13
C MET A 84 0.40 -13.02 14.79
N MET A 85 -0.49 -13.71 14.06
CA MET A 85 -1.05 -13.18 12.80
C MET A 85 -1.82 -11.87 13.03
N GLY A 86 -2.59 -11.78 14.12
CA GLY A 86 -3.28 -10.54 14.51
C GLY A 86 -2.31 -9.42 14.88
N THR A 87 -1.21 -9.75 15.56
CA THR A 87 -0.17 -8.77 15.91
C THR A 87 0.54 -8.18 14.69
N LEU A 88 0.79 -9.01 13.67
CA LEU A 88 1.39 -8.58 12.40
C LEU A 88 0.39 -7.79 11.51
N ASP A 89 -0.88 -7.76 11.90
CA ASP A 89 -1.97 -7.12 11.14
C ASP A 89 -1.97 -7.54 9.66
N LEU A 90 -1.94 -8.86 9.43
CA LEU A 90 -1.85 -9.43 8.09
C LEU A 90 -3.16 -9.23 7.33
N VAL A 91 -3.08 -8.61 6.17
CA VAL A 91 -4.18 -8.46 5.22
C VAL A 91 -3.86 -9.27 3.98
N ILE A 92 -4.59 -10.36 3.77
CA ILE A 92 -4.33 -11.31 2.68
C ILE A 92 -4.32 -10.65 1.29
N PRO A 93 -5.27 -9.76 0.92
CA PRO A 93 -5.22 -9.05 -0.35
C PRO A 93 -4.00 -8.16 -0.54
N ASP A 94 -3.37 -7.72 0.55
CA ASP A 94 -2.12 -6.94 0.50
C ASP A 94 -0.89 -7.83 0.27
N ILE A 95 -0.96 -9.09 0.64
CA ILE A 95 0.12 -10.08 0.51
C ILE A 95 0.08 -10.74 -0.87
N ASP A 96 -1.11 -11.04 -1.37
CA ASP A 96 -1.36 -11.72 -2.64
C ASP A 96 -1.37 -10.71 -3.82
N ARG A 97 -0.18 -10.32 -4.28
CA ARG A 97 0.01 -9.34 -5.36
C ARG A 97 1.07 -9.77 -6.36
#